data_d692d8e6007b691e1a1ae911eabde569
#
_entry.id   d692d8e6007b691e1a1ae911eabde569
#
_cell.length_a   1.000
_cell.length_b   1.000
_cell.length_c   1.000
_cell.angle_alpha   90.00
_cell.angle_beta   90.00
_cell.angle_gamma   90.00
#
_symmetry.space_group_name_H-M   'P 1'
#
loop_
_entity.id
_entity.type
_entity.pdbx_description
1 polymer ?
#
loop_
_entity_poly.entity_id
_entity_poly.type
_entity_poly.pdbx_seq_one_letter_code
_entity_poly.pdbx_strand_id
1 'polypeptide(L)'
;MLGRKKEKKAIQNCKKIIEDNPRLMDFISLQLQTESRFIFKNIITPEDRFSLTICNPPFHNSQEEATKASIRKVNNLENTRTTKPVLNFGGQNAELWCEGGELGFITQMIFE
;
A
#
# COMPACT_ATOMS: atom_id res chain seq x y z
N MET A 1 4.79 -11.41 -10.38
CA MET A 1 5.49 -10.46 -11.27
C MET A 1 4.70 -9.19 -11.62
N LEU A 2 3.38 -9.21 -11.64
CA LEU A 2 2.55 -8.03 -11.92
C LEU A 2 2.60 -6.94 -10.81
N GLY A 3 2.78 -7.32 -9.53
CA GLY A 3 2.87 -6.38 -8.41
C GLY A 3 4.05 -5.40 -8.53
N ARG A 4 5.24 -5.89 -8.81
CA ARG A 4 6.47 -5.07 -8.86
C ARG A 4 6.46 -3.94 -9.91
N LYS A 5 5.76 -4.12 -11.05
CA LYS A 5 5.62 -3.06 -12.06
C LYS A 5 4.71 -1.92 -11.58
N LYS A 6 3.69 -2.25 -10.79
CA LYS A 6 2.72 -1.27 -10.28
C LYS A 6 3.31 -0.42 -9.15
N GLU A 7 4.08 -1.05 -8.25
CA GLU A 7 4.80 -0.36 -7.18
C GLU A 7 5.84 0.64 -7.73
N LYS A 8 6.60 0.24 -8.76
CA LYS A 8 7.50 1.16 -9.47
C LYS A 8 6.77 2.35 -10.07
N LYS A 9 5.56 2.15 -10.61
CA LYS A 9 4.73 3.23 -11.15
C LYS A 9 4.26 4.18 -10.05
N ALA A 10 3.89 3.67 -8.87
CA ALA A 10 3.53 4.48 -7.72
C ALA A 10 4.68 5.39 -7.29
N ILE A 11 5.89 4.84 -7.15
CA ILE A 11 7.10 5.62 -6.85
C ILE A 11 7.39 6.69 -7.91
N GLN A 12 7.23 6.36 -9.19
CA GLN A 12 7.41 7.34 -10.27
C GLN A 12 6.39 8.48 -10.18
N ASN A 13 5.14 8.19 -9.89
CA ASN A 13 4.11 9.21 -9.68
C ASN A 13 4.44 10.10 -8.48
N CYS A 14 4.87 9.52 -7.36
CA CYS A 14 5.29 10.27 -6.19
C CYS A 14 6.50 11.17 -6.50
N LYS A 15 7.50 10.66 -7.21
CA LYS A 15 8.66 11.46 -7.65
C LYS A 15 8.22 12.68 -8.44
N LYS A 16 7.31 12.48 -9.40
CA LYS A 16 6.78 13.59 -10.19
C LYS A 16 6.09 14.65 -9.34
N ILE A 17 5.28 14.22 -8.36
CA ILE A 17 4.62 15.14 -7.44
C ILE A 17 5.65 15.96 -6.65
N ILE A 18 6.73 15.34 -6.20
CA ILE A 18 7.80 16.02 -5.47
C ILE A 18 8.54 17.02 -6.38
N GLU A 19 8.88 16.61 -7.61
CA GLU A 19 9.53 17.46 -8.62
C GLU A 19 8.68 18.67 -8.97
N ASP A 20 7.36 18.49 -9.10
CA ASP A 20 6.41 19.56 -9.37
C ASP A 20 6.20 20.49 -8.15
N ASN A 21 6.71 20.11 -6.97
CA ASN A 21 6.61 20.85 -5.73
C ASN A 21 7.98 20.98 -5.04
N PRO A 22 8.86 21.88 -5.49
CA PRO A 22 10.24 21.98 -5.02
C PRO A 22 10.40 22.09 -3.50
N ARG A 23 9.41 22.65 -2.81
CA ARG A 23 9.41 22.75 -1.34
C ARG A 23 9.37 21.40 -0.62
N LEU A 24 8.98 20.32 -1.31
CA LEU A 24 8.91 18.97 -0.75
C LEU A 24 10.22 18.21 -0.90
N MET A 25 11.10 18.63 -1.80
CA MET A 25 12.32 17.88 -2.14
C MET A 25 13.23 17.63 -0.96
N ASP A 26 13.36 18.62 -0.06
CA ASP A 26 14.24 18.53 1.11
C ASP A 26 13.61 17.75 2.28
N PHE A 27 12.31 17.47 2.23
CA PHE A 27 11.56 16.88 3.33
C PHE A 27 11.08 15.46 3.06
N ILE A 28 11.06 15.02 1.80
CA ILE A 28 10.50 13.72 1.43
C ILE A 28 11.54 12.86 0.72
N SER A 29 11.86 11.72 1.30
CA SER A 29 12.66 10.67 0.70
C SER A 29 11.77 9.46 0.37
N LEU A 30 11.82 9.01 -0.88
CA LEU A 30 11.06 7.86 -1.33
C LEU A 30 11.94 6.61 -1.35
N GLN A 31 11.45 5.56 -0.75
CA GLN A 31 12.08 4.25 -0.74
C GLN A 31 11.11 3.20 -1.28
N LEU A 32 11.60 2.27 -2.09
CA LEU A 32 10.83 1.17 -2.63
C LEU A 32 11.20 -0.13 -1.91
N GLN A 33 10.25 -0.72 -1.18
CA GLN A 33 10.42 -2.07 -0.68
C GLN A 33 10.28 -3.08 -1.82
N THR A 34 11.37 -3.77 -2.13
CA THR A 34 11.42 -4.77 -3.21
C THR A 34 11.05 -6.18 -2.76
N GLU A 35 11.07 -6.41 -1.44
CA GLU A 35 10.76 -7.69 -0.81
C GLU A 35 9.42 -7.59 -0.10
N SER A 36 8.37 -8.19 -0.67
CA SER A 36 6.99 -8.10 -0.15
C SER A 36 6.80 -8.64 1.28
N ARG A 37 7.71 -9.50 1.72
CA ARG A 37 7.72 -10.08 3.07
C ARG A 37 8.31 -9.16 4.15
N PHE A 38 8.86 -8.02 3.78
CA PHE A 38 9.46 -7.07 4.71
C PHE A 38 8.76 -5.72 4.61
N ILE A 39 8.74 -5.02 5.74
CA ILE A 39 8.22 -3.65 5.85
C ILE A 39 9.40 -2.68 5.87
N PHE A 40 10.28 -2.81 6.83
CA PHE A 40 11.40 -1.91 7.07
C PHE A 40 12.76 -2.46 6.62
N LYS A 41 12.92 -3.77 6.68
CA LYS A 41 14.20 -4.41 6.35
C LYS A 41 14.65 -4.05 4.94
N ASN A 42 15.92 -3.76 4.78
CA ASN A 42 16.56 -3.26 3.55
C ASN A 42 16.13 -1.83 3.13
N ILE A 43 15.33 -1.14 3.94
CA ILE A 43 14.91 0.26 3.71
C ILE A 43 15.50 1.17 4.77
N ILE A 44 15.41 0.77 6.04
CA ILE A 44 16.00 1.51 7.14
C ILE A 44 17.23 0.78 7.69
N THR A 45 18.12 1.54 8.28
CA THR A 45 19.37 1.07 8.88
C THR A 45 19.34 1.23 10.40
N PRO A 46 20.20 0.52 11.15
CA PRO A 46 20.27 0.68 12.61
C PRO A 46 20.63 2.10 13.08
N GLU A 47 21.21 2.91 12.20
CA GLU A 47 21.58 4.29 12.47
C GLU A 47 20.43 5.27 12.30
N ASP A 48 19.40 4.89 11.54
CA ASP A 48 18.22 5.72 11.33
C ASP A 48 17.46 5.96 12.64
N ARG A 49 16.96 7.15 12.82
CA ARG A 49 16.15 7.55 13.97
C ARG A 49 14.92 8.31 13.48
N PHE A 50 13.75 7.82 13.90
CA PHE A 50 12.48 8.40 13.54
C PHE A 50 11.72 8.80 14.80
N SER A 51 11.09 9.95 14.78
CA SER A 51 10.24 10.42 15.88
C SER A 51 8.85 9.79 15.85
N LEU A 52 8.40 9.38 14.67
CA LEU A 52 7.05 8.87 14.46
C LEU A 52 7.01 7.96 13.23
N THR A 53 6.23 6.91 13.31
CA THR A 53 5.87 6.05 12.17
C THR A 53 4.37 6.15 11.94
N ILE A 54 3.98 6.35 10.67
CA ILE A 54 2.58 6.37 10.25
C ILE A 54 2.39 5.31 9.16
N CYS A 55 1.37 4.48 9.29
CA CYS A 55 1.01 3.53 8.25
C CYS A 55 -0.51 3.43 8.08
N ASN A 56 -0.92 3.04 6.89
CA ASN A 56 -2.27 2.59 6.60
C ASN A 56 -2.16 1.12 6.18
N PRO A 57 -2.36 0.17 7.10
CA PRO A 57 -2.11 -1.25 6.83
C PRO A 57 -3.14 -1.83 5.86
N PRO A 58 -2.80 -2.91 5.14
CA PRO A 58 -3.79 -3.68 4.40
C PRO A 58 -4.80 -4.34 5.34
N PHE A 59 -6.10 -4.22 5.04
CA PHE A 59 -7.16 -4.68 5.94
C PHE A 59 -7.59 -6.13 5.73
N HIS A 60 -7.38 -6.67 4.51
CA HIS A 60 -7.90 -7.98 4.13
C HIS A 60 -6.82 -9.07 4.25
N ASN A 61 -7.25 -10.27 4.65
CA ASN A 61 -6.37 -11.44 4.76
C ASN A 61 -6.01 -12.05 3.39
N SER A 62 -6.81 -11.76 2.36
CA SER A 62 -6.59 -12.32 1.03
C SER A 62 -7.12 -11.39 -0.07
N GLN A 63 -6.62 -11.62 -1.30
CA GLN A 63 -7.12 -10.94 -2.48
C GLN A 63 -8.61 -11.21 -2.73
N GLU A 64 -9.09 -12.40 -2.41
CA GLU A 64 -10.49 -12.78 -2.57
C GLU A 64 -11.41 -11.95 -1.66
N GLU A 65 -11.03 -11.77 -0.41
CA GLU A 65 -11.75 -10.92 0.55
C GLU A 65 -11.78 -9.46 0.09
N ALA A 66 -10.63 -8.92 -0.33
CA ALA A 66 -10.54 -7.56 -0.85
C ALA A 66 -11.43 -7.36 -2.09
N THR A 67 -11.47 -8.35 -2.98
CA THR A 67 -12.32 -8.32 -4.19
C THR A 67 -13.80 -8.37 -3.82
N LYS A 68 -14.22 -9.28 -2.93
CA LYS A 68 -15.61 -9.38 -2.45
C LYS A 68 -16.08 -8.10 -1.77
N ALA A 69 -15.23 -7.50 -0.93
CA ALA A 69 -15.52 -6.25 -0.27
C ALA A 69 -15.72 -5.09 -1.27
N SER A 70 -14.88 -5.01 -2.31
CA SER A 70 -14.99 -4.02 -3.37
C SER A 70 -16.27 -4.15 -4.17
N ILE A 71 -16.64 -5.37 -4.56
CA ILE A 71 -17.89 -5.65 -5.29
C ILE A 71 -19.11 -5.26 -4.43
N ARG A 72 -19.12 -5.64 -3.15
CA ARG A 72 -20.20 -5.30 -2.22
C ARG A 72 -20.36 -3.79 -2.07
N LYS A 73 -19.26 -3.05 -2.00
CA LYS A 73 -19.28 -1.60 -1.86
C LYS A 73 -19.85 -0.90 -3.10
N VAL A 74 -19.48 -1.35 -4.28
CA VAL A 74 -20.03 -0.82 -5.55
C VAL A 74 -21.52 -1.13 -5.66
N ASN A 75 -21.93 -2.36 -5.40
CA ASN A 75 -23.34 -2.75 -5.45
C ASN A 75 -24.23 -1.95 -4.48
N ASN A 76 -23.67 -1.59 -3.31
CA ASN A 76 -24.39 -0.79 -2.33
C ASN A 76 -24.49 0.69 -2.72
N LEU A 77 -23.47 1.23 -3.41
CA LEU A 77 -23.44 2.64 -3.82
C LEU A 77 -24.27 2.92 -5.07
N GLU A 78 -24.23 1.99 -6.04
CA GLU A 78 -24.86 2.19 -7.34
C GLU A 78 -26.26 1.54 -7.46
N ASN A 79 -26.69 0.82 -6.41
CA ASN A 79 -27.94 0.03 -6.43
C ASN A 79 -28.04 -0.95 -7.62
N THR A 80 -26.87 -1.32 -8.18
CA THR A 80 -26.70 -2.21 -9.34
C THR A 80 -25.96 -3.47 -8.93
N ARG A 81 -26.35 -4.60 -9.52
CA ARG A 81 -25.64 -5.87 -9.34
C ARG A 81 -24.50 -5.94 -10.36
N THR A 82 -23.26 -5.67 -9.92
CA THR A 82 -22.08 -5.94 -10.73
C THR A 82 -21.29 -7.12 -10.16
N THR A 83 -20.73 -7.92 -11.03
CA THR A 83 -19.81 -9.00 -10.68
C THR A 83 -18.35 -8.62 -10.96
N LYS A 84 -18.12 -7.45 -11.57
CA LYS A 84 -16.78 -6.97 -11.87
C LYS A 84 -16.28 -6.09 -10.71
N PRO A 85 -15.06 -6.34 -10.19
CA PRO A 85 -14.45 -5.48 -9.20
C PRO A 85 -14.13 -4.13 -9.83
N VAL A 86 -14.77 -3.06 -9.34
CA VAL A 86 -14.43 -1.69 -9.69
C VAL A 86 -13.58 -1.13 -8.58
N LEU A 87 -12.30 -0.92 -8.86
CA LEU A 87 -11.35 -0.32 -7.94
C LEU A 87 -11.51 1.21 -8.01
N ASN A 88 -12.43 1.76 -7.23
CA ASN A 88 -12.78 3.18 -7.29
C ASN A 88 -11.80 4.12 -6.57
N PHE A 89 -10.80 3.61 -5.86
CA PHE A 89 -9.89 4.46 -5.05
C PHE A 89 -8.41 4.18 -5.29
N GLY A 90 -8.03 3.68 -6.46
CA GLY A 90 -6.63 3.51 -6.82
C GLY A 90 -5.87 2.46 -5.99
N GLY A 91 -6.53 1.82 -5.03
CA GLY A 91 -5.91 0.78 -4.20
C GLY A 91 -5.43 -0.38 -5.04
N GLN A 92 -4.15 -0.66 -4.96
CA GLN A 92 -3.52 -1.81 -5.63
C GLN A 92 -3.67 -3.04 -4.75
N ASN A 93 -3.61 -4.24 -5.34
CA ASN A 93 -3.77 -5.49 -4.60
C ASN A 93 -2.84 -5.60 -3.38
N ALA A 94 -1.59 -5.14 -3.51
CA ALA A 94 -0.61 -5.14 -2.42
C ALA A 94 -0.95 -4.16 -1.28
N GLU A 95 -1.78 -3.15 -1.54
CA GLU A 95 -2.23 -2.16 -0.55
C GLU A 95 -3.51 -2.61 0.17
N LEU A 96 -4.21 -3.58 -0.38
CA LEU A 96 -5.53 -4.00 0.11
C LEU A 96 -5.49 -5.25 0.99
N TRP A 97 -4.49 -6.11 0.82
CA TRP A 97 -4.40 -7.37 1.55
C TRP A 97 -2.96 -7.82 1.79
N CYS A 98 -2.75 -8.52 2.89
CA CYS A 98 -1.54 -9.28 3.19
C CYS A 98 -1.91 -10.52 4.01
N GLU A 99 -0.98 -11.46 4.11
CA GLU A 99 -1.16 -12.62 4.96
C GLU A 99 -1.32 -12.20 6.43
N GLY A 100 -2.38 -12.68 7.08
CA GLY A 100 -2.74 -12.26 8.44
C GLY A 100 -3.47 -10.93 8.53
N GLY A 101 -3.73 -10.24 7.40
CA GLY A 101 -4.45 -8.98 7.33
C GLY A 101 -3.79 -7.86 8.14
N GLU A 102 -4.59 -6.94 8.64
CA GLU A 102 -4.12 -5.81 9.44
C GLU A 102 -3.29 -6.23 10.65
N LEU A 103 -3.77 -7.24 11.39
CA LEU A 103 -3.07 -7.73 12.58
C LEU A 103 -1.70 -8.33 12.21
N GLY A 104 -1.63 -9.13 11.14
CA GLY A 104 -0.38 -9.70 10.65
C GLY A 104 0.61 -8.63 10.25
N PHE A 105 0.14 -7.62 9.52
CA PHE A 105 0.97 -6.49 9.09
C PHE A 105 1.52 -5.70 10.29
N ILE A 106 0.68 -5.32 11.23
CA ILE A 106 1.10 -4.55 12.42
C ILE A 106 2.07 -5.37 13.29
N THR A 107 1.79 -6.67 13.47
CA THR A 107 2.69 -7.57 14.20
C THR A 107 4.07 -7.62 13.55
N GLN A 108 4.13 -7.81 12.24
CA GLN A 108 5.38 -7.80 11.51
C GLN A 108 6.11 -6.46 11.65
N MET A 109 5.39 -5.34 11.54
CA MET A 109 5.96 -4.00 11.67
C MET A 109 6.62 -3.75 13.05
N ILE A 110 6.06 -4.35 14.11
CA ILE A 110 6.58 -4.19 15.48
C ILE A 110 7.83 -5.06 15.70
N PHE A 111 7.88 -6.25 15.12
CA PHE A 111 8.92 -7.24 15.40
C PHE A 111 10.05 -7.28 14.36
N GLU A 112 9.95 -6.52 13.30
CA GLU A 112 11.01 -6.43 12.30
C GLU A 112 12.11 -5.45 12.68
#